data_c07dd131be04cf4cb7f3c4dad63b15d7
#
_entry.id   c07dd131be04cf4cb7f3c4dad63b15d7
#
_cell.length_a   1.000
_cell.length_b   1.000
_cell.length_c   1.000
_cell.angle_alpha   90.00
_cell.angle_beta   90.00
_cell.angle_gamma   90.00
#
_symmetry.space_group_name_H-M   'P 1'
#
loop_
_entity.id
_entity.type
_entity.pdbx_description
1 polymer ?
#
loop_
_entity_poly.entity_id
_entity_poly.type
_entity_poly.pdbx_seq_one_letter_code
_entity_poly.pdbx_strand_id
1 'polypeptide(L)'
;MSDPDHLHILWTNADPVTAEKMVFMYAANALKFEWWKRVTIIIWGSTATLTAENASIRSQVKEMLAGGVEFSACKACADELGVTAPLEELGVEVIYWGEPLTRLLRENCTMLSV
;
A
#
# COMPACT_ATOMS: atom_id res chain seq x y z
N MET A 1 -18.37 -3.35 -9.50
CA MET A 1 -18.57 -1.88 -9.51
C MET A 1 -17.45 -1.22 -8.72
N SER A 2 -16.95 -0.12 -9.22
CA SER A 2 -15.94 0.65 -8.49
C SER A 2 -16.60 1.46 -7.38
N ASP A 3 -15.87 1.64 -6.28
CA ASP A 3 -16.28 2.51 -5.18
C ASP A 3 -15.62 3.88 -5.41
N PRO A 4 -16.39 4.95 -5.71
CA PRO A 4 -15.81 6.26 -6.02
C PRO A 4 -15.13 6.91 -4.81
N ASP A 5 -15.38 6.40 -3.61
CA ASP A 5 -14.79 6.92 -2.38
C ASP A 5 -13.55 6.13 -1.93
N HIS A 6 -13.12 5.16 -2.71
CA HIS A 6 -11.98 4.30 -2.41
C HIS A 6 -10.79 4.65 -3.33
N LEU A 7 -9.73 5.19 -2.75
CA LEU A 7 -8.49 5.45 -3.47
C LEU A 7 -7.54 4.27 -3.33
N HIS A 8 -6.98 3.83 -4.45
CA HIS A 8 -5.88 2.86 -4.45
C HIS A 8 -4.59 3.57 -4.84
N ILE A 9 -3.54 3.37 -4.06
CA ILE A 9 -2.21 3.91 -4.37
C ILE A 9 -1.30 2.74 -4.72
N LEU A 10 -0.88 2.67 -5.97
CA LEU A 10 0.10 1.68 -6.42
C LEU A 10 1.49 2.22 -6.11
N TRP A 11 2.11 1.68 -5.07
CA TRP A 11 3.36 2.18 -4.53
C TRP A 11 4.52 1.27 -4.93
N THR A 12 5.35 1.77 -5.85
CA THR A 12 6.49 1.02 -6.41
C THR A 12 7.83 1.71 -6.17
N ASN A 13 7.82 2.99 -5.80
CA ASN A 13 9.03 3.76 -5.58
C ASN A 13 9.55 3.57 -4.16
N ALA A 14 10.69 2.91 -4.03
CA ALA A 14 11.27 2.54 -2.73
C ALA A 14 12.16 3.62 -2.10
N ASP A 15 12.18 4.83 -2.65
CA ASP A 15 12.89 5.93 -1.99
C ASP A 15 12.18 6.25 -0.66
N PRO A 16 12.89 6.16 0.49
CA PRO A 16 12.25 6.38 1.79
C PRO A 16 11.65 7.78 1.96
N VAL A 17 12.28 8.80 1.40
CA VAL A 17 11.77 10.17 1.50
C VAL A 17 10.46 10.31 0.73
N THR A 18 10.39 9.77 -0.48
CA THR A 18 9.16 9.77 -1.28
C THR A 18 8.06 8.98 -0.56
N ALA A 19 8.40 7.84 0.03
CA ALA A 19 7.45 7.04 0.80
C ALA A 19 6.84 7.87 1.94
N GLU A 20 7.67 8.50 2.74
CA GLU A 20 7.22 9.27 3.90
C GLU A 20 6.50 10.56 3.52
N LYS A 21 7.07 11.34 2.62
CA LYS A 21 6.61 12.71 2.33
C LYS A 21 5.51 12.78 1.30
N MET A 22 5.36 11.76 0.47
CA MET A 22 4.29 11.74 -0.53
C MET A 22 3.27 10.66 -0.23
N VAL A 23 3.66 9.39 -0.27
CA VAL A 23 2.72 8.28 -0.17
C VAL A 23 2.02 8.25 1.20
N PHE A 24 2.79 8.22 2.27
CA PHE A 24 2.25 8.10 3.63
C PHE A 24 1.56 9.38 4.08
N MET A 25 2.17 10.52 3.80
CA MET A 25 1.58 11.79 4.17
C MET A 25 0.24 12.02 3.48
N TYR A 26 0.18 11.75 2.18
CA TYR A 26 -1.07 11.92 1.45
C TYR A 26 -2.14 10.93 1.95
N ALA A 27 -1.79 9.65 2.09
CA ALA A 27 -2.74 8.62 2.51
C ALA A 27 -3.31 8.91 3.90
N ALA A 28 -2.46 9.28 4.85
CA ALA A 28 -2.89 9.59 6.22
C ALA A 28 -3.80 10.82 6.25
N ASN A 29 -3.41 11.89 5.55
CA ASN A 29 -4.22 13.10 5.49
C ASN A 29 -5.53 12.90 4.73
N ALA A 30 -5.52 12.06 3.70
CA ALA A 30 -6.72 11.75 2.93
C ALA A 30 -7.84 11.17 3.80
N LEU A 31 -7.49 10.30 4.75
CA LEU A 31 -8.46 9.78 5.71
C LEU A 31 -8.78 10.77 6.81
N LYS A 32 -7.77 11.43 7.35
CA LYS A 32 -7.94 12.39 8.46
C LYS A 32 -8.88 13.54 8.09
N PHE A 33 -8.76 14.05 6.87
CA PHE A 33 -9.57 15.17 6.39
C PHE A 33 -10.77 14.72 5.54
N GLU A 34 -11.02 13.41 5.50
CA GLU A 34 -12.17 12.84 4.80
C GLU A 34 -12.22 13.16 3.30
N TRP A 35 -11.04 13.29 2.67
CA TRP A 35 -10.96 13.45 1.21
C TRP A 35 -11.35 12.15 0.50
N TRP A 36 -11.08 11.03 1.15
CA TRP A 36 -11.45 9.68 0.70
C TRP A 36 -11.97 8.89 1.89
N LYS A 37 -12.97 8.05 1.69
CA LYS A 37 -13.50 7.19 2.75
C LYS A 37 -12.62 5.98 3.02
N ARG A 38 -11.95 5.48 1.98
CA ARG A 38 -10.99 4.37 2.08
C ARG A 38 -9.76 4.68 1.26
N VAL A 39 -8.61 4.31 1.79
CA VAL A 39 -7.34 4.39 1.08
C VAL A 39 -6.61 3.07 1.26
N THR A 40 -6.25 2.45 0.14
CA THR A 40 -5.46 1.21 0.12
C THR A 40 -4.14 1.48 -0.58
N ILE A 41 -3.03 1.23 0.11
CA ILE A 41 -1.70 1.29 -0.48
C ILE A 41 -1.32 -0.12 -0.91
N ILE A 42 -1.03 -0.28 -2.20
CA ILE A 42 -0.61 -1.54 -2.80
C ILE A 42 0.91 -1.55 -2.88
N ILE A 43 1.53 -2.41 -2.10
CA ILE A 43 2.99 -2.58 -2.06
C ILE A 43 3.38 -3.55 -3.18
N TRP A 44 4.24 -3.09 -4.10
CA TRP A 44 4.64 -3.90 -5.24
C TRP A 44 6.10 -3.63 -5.60
N GLY A 45 6.85 -4.68 -5.87
CA GLY A 45 8.27 -4.56 -6.22
C GLY A 45 9.14 -4.23 -5.02
N SER A 46 10.07 -3.32 -5.18
CA SER A 46 11.07 -3.02 -4.15
C SER A 46 10.50 -2.40 -2.87
N THR A 47 9.28 -1.88 -2.91
CA THR A 47 8.64 -1.36 -1.70
C THR A 47 8.28 -2.48 -0.72
N ALA A 48 8.17 -3.73 -1.19
CA ALA A 48 7.98 -4.88 -0.32
C ALA A 48 9.21 -5.08 0.60
N THR A 49 10.42 -5.03 0.03
CA THR A 49 11.66 -5.12 0.80
C THR A 49 11.83 -3.93 1.73
N LEU A 50 11.58 -2.72 1.24
CA LEU A 50 11.66 -1.51 2.05
C LEU A 50 10.74 -1.62 3.29
N THR A 51 9.50 -2.01 3.09
CA THR A 51 8.52 -2.14 4.18
C THR A 51 8.94 -3.23 5.16
N ALA A 52 9.44 -4.36 4.67
CA ALA A 52 9.82 -5.48 5.52
C ALA A 52 11.06 -5.21 6.36
N GLU A 53 12.03 -4.45 5.82
CA GLU A 53 13.37 -4.36 6.40
C GLU A 53 13.72 -3.01 7.05
N ASN A 54 13.07 -1.92 6.63
CA ASN A 54 13.37 -0.60 7.18
C ASN A 54 12.54 -0.34 8.45
N ALA A 55 13.21 -0.20 9.58
CA ALA A 55 12.55 -0.06 10.88
C ALA A 55 11.63 1.17 10.96
N SER A 56 12.05 2.31 10.41
CA SER A 56 11.25 3.53 10.41
C SER A 56 9.99 3.37 9.55
N ILE A 57 10.14 2.80 8.36
CA ILE A 57 9.01 2.53 7.45
C ILE A 57 8.04 1.54 8.10
N ARG A 58 8.55 0.47 8.71
CA ARG A 58 7.70 -0.50 9.44
C ARG A 58 6.87 0.19 10.51
N SER A 59 7.50 1.04 11.30
CA SER A 59 6.83 1.75 12.39
C SER A 59 5.71 2.65 11.85
N GLN A 60 5.97 3.37 10.77
CA GLN A 60 4.98 4.25 10.15
C GLN A 60 3.82 3.46 9.55
N VAL A 61 4.10 2.35 8.88
CA VAL A 61 3.05 1.48 8.33
C VAL A 61 2.17 0.95 9.45
N LYS A 62 2.76 0.53 10.56
CA LYS A 62 2.01 0.03 11.71
C LYS A 62 1.07 1.11 12.28
N GLU A 63 1.55 2.34 12.41
CA GLU A 63 0.72 3.46 12.86
C GLU A 63 -0.42 3.75 11.90
N MET A 64 -0.13 3.73 10.60
CA MET A 64 -1.13 4.01 9.56
C MET A 64 -2.19 2.93 9.50
N LEU A 65 -1.82 1.65 9.67
CA LEU A 65 -2.78 0.56 9.77
C LEU A 65 -3.73 0.77 10.95
N ALA A 66 -3.19 1.17 12.09
CA ALA A 66 -3.99 1.49 13.26
C ALA A 66 -4.93 2.68 13.00
N GLY A 67 -4.51 3.61 12.16
CA GLY A 67 -5.30 4.78 11.77
C GLY A 67 -6.31 4.54 10.66
N GLY A 68 -6.37 3.32 10.11
CA GLY A 68 -7.37 2.95 9.11
C GLY A 68 -6.90 2.89 7.66
N VAL A 69 -5.65 3.23 7.39
CA VAL A 69 -5.08 3.04 6.03
C VAL A 69 -4.91 1.54 5.81
N GLU A 70 -5.35 1.04 4.65
CA GLU A 70 -5.19 -0.36 4.29
C GLU A 70 -3.89 -0.55 3.50
N PHE A 71 -3.15 -1.60 3.83
CA PHE A 71 -1.95 -1.98 3.09
C PHE A 71 -2.10 -3.41 2.59
N SER A 72 -1.80 -3.63 1.32
CA SER A 72 -1.84 -4.94 0.70
C SER A 72 -0.64 -5.10 -0.21
N ALA A 73 0.04 -6.23 -0.15
CA ALA A 73 1.25 -6.47 -0.91
C ALA A 73 1.04 -7.57 -1.95
N CYS A 74 1.78 -7.46 -3.06
CA CYS A 74 1.79 -8.46 -4.09
C CYS A 74 2.50 -9.72 -3.59
N LYS A 75 1.77 -10.83 -3.48
CA LYS A 75 2.30 -12.09 -2.95
C LYS A 75 3.44 -12.66 -3.80
N ALA A 76 3.32 -12.60 -5.12
CA ALA A 76 4.38 -13.09 -6.01
C ALA A 76 5.71 -12.37 -5.72
N CYS A 77 5.68 -11.04 -5.61
CA CYS A 77 6.87 -10.25 -5.28
C CYS A 77 7.39 -10.56 -3.88
N ALA A 78 6.49 -10.61 -2.90
CA ALA A 78 6.87 -10.85 -1.52
C ALA A 78 7.52 -12.22 -1.34
N ASP A 79 6.98 -13.25 -1.99
CA ASP A 79 7.53 -14.60 -1.94
C ASP A 79 8.92 -14.66 -2.60
N GLU A 80 9.07 -14.07 -3.78
CA GLU A 80 10.36 -14.04 -4.50
C GLU A 80 11.43 -13.28 -3.73
N LEU A 81 11.05 -12.20 -3.06
CA LEU A 81 11.96 -11.39 -2.26
C LEU A 81 12.19 -11.95 -0.85
N GLY A 82 11.44 -12.97 -0.45
CA GLY A 82 11.57 -13.61 0.84
C GLY A 82 11.06 -12.75 2.01
N VAL A 83 10.09 -11.87 1.77
CA VAL A 83 9.60 -10.93 2.77
C VAL A 83 8.13 -11.11 3.15
N THR A 84 7.50 -12.18 2.70
CA THR A 84 6.08 -12.45 2.98
C THR A 84 5.79 -12.49 4.48
N ALA A 85 6.56 -13.27 5.24
CA ALA A 85 6.34 -13.40 6.69
C ALA A 85 6.48 -12.06 7.44
N PRO A 86 7.56 -11.26 7.23
CA PRO A 86 7.66 -9.96 7.86
C PRO A 86 6.51 -9.00 7.54
N LEU A 87 6.01 -9.04 6.30
CA LEU A 87 4.88 -8.20 5.91
C LEU A 87 3.59 -8.63 6.61
N GLU A 88 3.32 -9.93 6.66
CA GLU A 88 2.15 -10.47 7.35
C GLU A 88 2.20 -10.20 8.85
N GLU A 89 3.37 -10.34 9.47
CA GLU A 89 3.57 -10.01 10.89
C GLU A 89 3.27 -8.56 11.21
N LEU A 90 3.53 -7.67 10.26
CA LEU A 90 3.24 -6.25 10.41
C LEU A 90 1.75 -5.94 10.33
N GLY A 91 0.96 -6.81 9.73
CA GLY A 91 -0.47 -6.63 9.51
C GLY A 91 -0.82 -6.29 8.06
N VAL A 92 0.15 -6.40 7.15
CA VAL A 92 -0.09 -6.17 5.72
C VAL A 92 -0.76 -7.41 5.13
N GLU A 93 -1.84 -7.23 4.40
CA GLU A 93 -2.46 -8.29 3.63
C GLU A 93 -1.54 -8.66 2.46
N VAL A 94 -1.27 -9.94 2.27
CA VAL A 94 -0.43 -10.41 1.16
C VAL A 94 -1.24 -11.32 0.26
N ILE A 95 -1.53 -10.86 -0.95
CA ILE A 95 -2.36 -11.58 -1.94
C ILE A 95 -1.75 -11.47 -3.33
N TYR A 96 -2.20 -12.32 -4.25
CA TYR A 96 -1.82 -12.19 -5.66
C TYR A 96 -2.57 -11.01 -6.28
N TRP A 97 -1.87 -9.95 -6.64
CA TRP A 97 -2.45 -8.70 -7.10
C TRP A 97 -2.66 -8.59 -8.61
N GLY A 98 -2.16 -9.53 -9.40
CA GLY A 98 -2.29 -9.45 -10.86
C GLY A 98 -3.74 -9.31 -11.33
N GLU A 99 -4.62 -10.20 -10.91
CA GLU A 99 -6.03 -10.15 -11.28
C GLU A 99 -6.77 -8.98 -10.63
N PRO A 100 -6.66 -8.73 -9.31
CA PRO A 100 -7.33 -7.56 -8.71
C PRO A 100 -6.91 -6.23 -9.33
N LEU A 101 -5.61 -6.05 -9.61
CA LEU A 101 -5.15 -4.82 -10.29
C LEU A 101 -5.78 -4.68 -11.67
N THR A 102 -5.81 -5.77 -12.43
CA THR A 102 -6.41 -5.77 -13.76
C THR A 102 -7.88 -5.37 -13.68
N ARG A 103 -8.61 -5.91 -12.72
CA ARG A 103 -10.02 -5.59 -12.51
C ARG A 103 -10.22 -4.11 -12.18
N LEU A 104 -9.40 -3.56 -11.27
CA LEU A 104 -9.47 -2.14 -10.92
C LEU A 104 -9.24 -1.25 -12.13
N LEU A 105 -8.25 -1.57 -12.96
CA LEU A 105 -7.93 -0.79 -14.15
C LEU A 105 -9.04 -0.89 -15.20
N ARG A 106 -9.61 -2.07 -15.40
CA ARG A 106 -10.69 -2.26 -16.38
C ARG A 106 -11.99 -1.60 -15.95
N GLU A 107 -12.22 -1.47 -14.65
CA GLU A 107 -13.40 -0.79 -14.10
C GLU A 107 -13.20 0.72 -13.92
N ASN A 108 -12.08 1.24 -14.38
CA ASN A 108 -11.72 2.66 -14.26
C ASN A 108 -11.76 3.17 -12.82
N CYS A 109 -11.33 2.33 -11.87
CA CYS A 109 -11.22 2.75 -10.48
C CYS A 109 -10.11 3.80 -10.31
N THR A 110 -10.32 4.72 -9.38
CA THR A 110 -9.33 5.76 -9.14
C THR A 110 -8.06 5.16 -8.56
N MET A 111 -6.95 5.38 -9.25
CA MET A 111 -5.65 4.86 -8.85
C MET A 111 -4.56 5.92 -9.02
N LEU A 112 -3.78 6.09 -7.98
CA LEU A 112 -2.59 6.94 -7.99
C LEU A 112 -1.38 6.00 -8.03
N SER A 113 -0.48 6.21 -8.98
CA SER A 113 0.76 5.42 -9.09
C SER A 113 1.96 6.25 -8.67
N VAL A 114 2.77 5.70 -7.80
CA VAL A 114 3.99 6.36 -7.30
C VAL A 114 5.19 5.43 -7.36
#